data_57692e7782425a87ac95274f03236557
#
_entry.id   57692e7782425a87ac95274f03236557
#
_cell.length_a   1.000
_cell.length_b   1.000
_cell.length_c   1.000
_cell.angle_alpha   90.00
_cell.angle_beta   90.00
_cell.angle_gamma   90.00
#
_symmetry.space_group_name_H-M   'P 1'
#
loop_
_entity.id
_entity.type
_entity.pdbx_description
1 polymer ?
#
loop_
_entity_poly.entity_id
_entity_poly.type
_entity_poly.pdbx_seq_one_letter_code
_entity_poly.pdbx_strand_id
1 'polypeptide(L)' 'MKARGILVIDFEFEGFKEAAEEQEKLEAALKNIVTGNRRVVHYQMDLKERRGDAPLDIKRMKFRNN' A
#
# COMPACT_ATOMS: atom_id res chain seq x y z
N MET A 1 -1.37 -19.25 -12.09
CA MET A 1 -1.77 -19.02 -10.68
C MET A 1 -2.15 -17.58 -10.46
N LYS A 2 -2.91 -17.31 -9.44
CA LYS A 2 -3.29 -15.95 -9.05
C LYS A 2 -2.51 -15.56 -7.79
N ALA A 3 -1.99 -14.33 -7.76
CA ALA A 3 -1.23 -13.83 -6.63
C ALA A 3 -1.60 -12.38 -6.33
N ARG A 4 -1.39 -11.96 -5.10
CA ARG A 4 -1.59 -10.58 -4.67
C ARG A 4 -0.33 -10.10 -3.96
N GLY A 5 0.23 -8.98 -4.43
CA GLY A 5 1.34 -8.35 -3.75
C GLY A 5 0.82 -7.37 -2.70
N ILE A 6 1.42 -7.36 -1.53
CA ILE A 6 1.03 -6.49 -0.43
C ILE A 6 2.26 -5.80 0.11
N LEU A 7 2.19 -4.47 0.21
CA LEU A 7 3.26 -3.65 0.76
C LEU A 7 2.70 -2.87 1.93
N VAL A 8 3.50 -2.74 2.98
CA VAL A 8 3.12 -1.95 4.15
C VAL A 8 4.20 -0.92 4.41
N ILE A 9 3.80 0.33 4.51
CA ILE A 9 4.68 1.44 4.85
C ILE A 9 3.98 2.24 5.94
N ASP A 10 4.60 2.37 7.10
CA ASP A 10 4.06 3.15 8.19
C ASP A 10 4.69 4.52 8.22
N PHE A 11 3.86 5.54 8.35
CA PHE A 11 4.28 6.94 8.43
C PHE A 11 3.89 7.53 9.78
N GLU A 12 4.59 8.59 10.13
CA GLU A 12 4.16 9.49 11.20
C GLU A 12 4.06 10.89 10.61
N PHE A 13 2.89 11.52 10.79
CA PHE A 13 2.61 12.85 10.27
C PHE A 13 2.24 13.80 11.39
N GLU A 14 2.58 15.08 11.23
CA GLU A 14 2.14 16.11 12.13
C GLU A 14 0.74 16.62 11.77
N GLY A 15 0.31 16.45 10.53
CA GLY A 15 -1.01 16.90 10.09
C GLY A 15 -1.44 16.34 8.75
N PHE A 16 -2.65 16.69 8.35
CA PHE A 16 -3.27 16.19 7.12
C PHE A 16 -2.57 16.64 5.84
N LYS A 17 -1.92 17.79 5.88
CA LYS A 17 -1.20 18.28 4.70
C LYS A 17 -0.07 17.33 4.31
N GLU A 18 0.71 16.88 5.29
CA GLU A 18 1.79 15.94 5.06
C GLU A 18 1.27 14.60 4.57
N ALA A 19 0.15 14.15 5.14
CA ALA A 19 -0.49 12.92 4.70
C ALA A 19 -0.92 13.00 3.23
N ALA A 20 -1.50 14.12 2.81
CA ALA A 20 -1.91 14.31 1.42
C ALA A 20 -0.71 14.31 0.48
N GLU A 21 0.39 14.94 0.86
CA GLU A 21 1.62 14.96 0.06
C GLU A 21 2.20 13.56 -0.12
N GLU A 22 2.26 12.77 0.95
CA GLU A 22 2.78 11.41 0.89
C GLU A 22 1.86 10.48 0.12
N GLN A 23 0.54 10.70 0.21
CA GLN A 23 -0.42 9.94 -0.58
C GLN A 23 -0.19 10.13 -2.07
N GLU A 24 0.04 11.35 -2.52
CA GLU A 24 0.34 11.62 -3.91
C GLU A 24 1.61 10.93 -4.39
N LYS A 25 2.64 10.91 -3.54
CA LYS A 25 3.89 10.22 -3.84
C LYS A 25 3.69 8.72 -3.95
N LEU A 26 2.89 8.14 -3.08
CA LEU A 26 2.58 6.71 -3.11
C LEU A 26 1.80 6.34 -4.36
N GLU A 27 0.82 7.15 -4.74
CA GLU A 27 0.04 6.92 -5.95
C GLU A 27 0.92 6.95 -7.20
N ALA A 28 1.82 7.92 -7.28
CA ALA A 28 2.75 8.02 -8.40
C ALA A 28 3.72 6.82 -8.45
N ALA A 29 4.23 6.41 -7.30
CA ALA A 29 5.11 5.25 -7.22
C ALA A 29 4.41 3.96 -7.64
N LEU A 30 3.17 3.76 -7.19
CA LEU A 30 2.38 2.60 -7.58
C LEU A 30 2.12 2.58 -9.08
N LYS A 31 1.78 3.72 -9.65
CA LYS A 31 1.55 3.84 -11.08
C LYS A 31 2.81 3.46 -11.87
N ASN A 32 3.98 3.87 -11.41
CA ASN A 32 5.24 3.49 -12.05
C ASN A 32 5.51 1.99 -11.98
N ILE A 33 5.18 1.36 -10.86
CA ILE A 33 5.37 -0.08 -10.70
C ILE A 33 4.49 -0.88 -11.66
N VAL A 34 3.25 -0.43 -11.89
CA VAL A 34 2.27 -1.21 -12.66
C VAL A 34 2.23 -0.86 -14.14
N THR A 35 2.72 0.33 -14.52
CA THR A 35 2.67 0.77 -15.92
C THR A 35 3.52 -0.15 -16.81
N GLY A 36 2.90 -0.65 -17.87
CA GLY A 36 3.58 -1.53 -18.82
C GLY A 36 3.78 -2.96 -18.32
N ASN A 37 3.30 -3.29 -17.14
CA ASN A 37 3.41 -4.65 -16.62
C ASN A 37 2.17 -5.47 -16.99
N ARG A 38 2.35 -6.40 -17.93
CA ARG A 38 1.26 -7.22 -18.45
C ARG A 38 0.65 -8.18 -17.44
N ARG A 39 1.38 -8.47 -16.37
CA ARG A 39 0.92 -9.41 -15.35
C ARG A 39 -0.03 -8.76 -14.36
N VAL A 40 -0.03 -7.43 -14.28
CA VAL A 40 -0.92 -6.70 -13.38
C VAL A 40 -2.32 -6.70 -13.93
N VAL A 41 -3.28 -7.22 -13.18
CA VAL A 41 -4.70 -7.24 -13.57
C VAL A 41 -5.53 -6.27 -12.74
N HIS A 42 -5.02 -5.82 -11.61
CA HIS A 42 -5.69 -4.86 -10.74
C HIS A 42 -4.68 -4.23 -9.80
N TYR A 43 -4.86 -2.97 -9.46
CA TYR A 43 -4.05 -2.32 -8.44
C TYR A 43 -4.87 -1.24 -7.73
N GLN A 44 -4.56 -1.03 -6.47
CA GLN A 44 -5.11 0.07 -5.68
C GLN A 44 -4.20 0.32 -4.50
N MET A 45 -4.30 1.51 -3.95
CA MET A 45 -3.64 1.85 -2.70
C MET A 45 -4.58 2.67 -1.83
N ASP A 46 -4.34 2.67 -0.54
CA ASP A 46 -5.07 3.48 0.40
C ASP A 46 -4.14 3.90 1.52
N LEU A 47 -4.32 5.11 2.03
CA LEU A 47 -3.59 5.62 3.18
C LEU A 47 -4.59 5.80 4.31
N LYS A 48 -4.45 4.98 5.35
CA LYS A 48 -5.35 4.97 6.49
C LYS A 48 -4.63 5.38 7.75
N GLU A 49 -5.35 6.05 8.63
CA GLU A 49 -4.87 6.28 9.96
C GLU A 49 -4.68 4.95 10.69
N ARG A 50 -3.51 4.74 11.27
CA ARG A 50 -3.27 3.54 12.06
C ARG A 50 -3.43 3.84 13.55
N ARG A 51 -3.83 2.84 14.29
CA ARG A 51 -3.93 2.91 15.75
C ARG A 51 -2.82 2.08 16.37
N GLY A 52 -2.10 2.68 17.30
CA GLY A 52 -1.00 2.04 17.98
C GLY A 52 0.29 2.01 17.16
N ASP A 53 1.35 1.48 17.75
CA ASP A 53 2.69 1.51 17.18
C ASP A 53 3.23 0.14 16.80
N ALA A 54 2.46 -0.92 17.01
CA ALA A 54 2.89 -2.27 16.68
C ALA A 54 3.03 -2.44 15.17
N PRO A 55 4.19 -2.88 14.67
CA PRO A 55 4.35 -3.11 13.25
C PRO A 55 3.49 -4.27 12.76
N LEU A 56 2.96 -4.13 11.57
CA LEU A 56 2.16 -5.16 10.93
C LEU A 56 3.08 -6.19 10.28
N ASP A 57 2.90 -7.46 10.60
CA ASP A 57 3.64 -8.55 9.96
C ASP A 57 2.78 -9.19 8.88
N ILE A 58 2.99 -8.77 7.64
CA ILE A 58 2.21 -9.24 6.50
C ILE A 58 2.48 -10.70 6.16
N LYS A 59 3.63 -11.23 6.55
CA LYS A 59 3.97 -12.63 6.29
C LYS A 59 3.16 -13.59 7.15
N ARG A 60 2.67 -13.13 8.30
CA ARG A 60 1.83 -13.90 9.21
C ARG A 60 0.36 -13.78 8.90
N MET A 61 -0.02 -12.81 8.08
CA MET A 61 -1.41 -12.62 7.71
C MET A 61 -1.86 -13.73 6.76
N LYS A 62 -3.01 -14.29 7.08
CA LYS A 62 -3.61 -15.30 6.21
C LYS A 62 -4.55 -14.60 5.22
N PHE A 63 -4.29 -14.80 3.96
CA PHE A 63 -5.14 -14.30 2.89
C PHE A 63 -5.85 -15.47 2.24
N ARG A 64 -7.16 -15.36 2.09
CA ARG A 64 -7.92 -16.37 1.36
C ARG A 64 -7.85 -16.06 -0.12
N ASN A 65 -7.43 -17.02 -0.89
CA ASN A 65 -7.51 -16.97 -2.33
C ASN A 65 -8.87 -17.55 -2.75
N ASN A 66 -9.71 -16.67 -3.22
CA ASN A 66 -11.00 -17.10 -3.75
C ASN A 66 -10.95 -17.15 -5.26
#